data_364fb8fa4cdd6e23d8b0a3a04af9c8c9
#
_entry.id   364fb8fa4cdd6e23d8b0a3a04af9c8c9
#
_cell.length_a   1.000
_cell.length_b   1.000
_cell.length_c   1.000
_cell.angle_alpha   90.00
_cell.angle_beta   90.00
_cell.angle_gamma   90.00
#
_symmetry.space_group_name_H-M   'P 1'
#
loop_
_entity.id
_entity.type
_entity.pdbx_description
1 polymer ?
#
loop_
_entity_poly.entity_id
_entity_poly.type
_entity_poly.pdbx_seq_one_letter_code
_entity_poly.pdbx_strand_id
1 'polypeptide(L)'
;LERLSKWQPFLLFAVLTEEVGMACILFPSPIFGPIHSRRLGTSLGINLLPAEAKVCSFDCVYCECGFNKDHDAKRKLPTREEVRTALEKKLIYLQKTGVVPDVFTFAGNGEPTSHPDFDLIIDDTIELRDRYFPNAKISVLSNSTFLAREKVVKALAKVDNPIMKLD
;
A
#
# COMPACT_ATOMS: atom_id res chain seq x y z
N LEU A 1 -49.66 14.99 4.20
CA LEU A 1 -48.61 15.65 3.34
C LEU A 1 -47.31 15.91 4.09
N GLU A 2 -47.21 15.68 5.41
CA GLU A 2 -46.01 15.93 6.21
C GLU A 2 -45.03 14.73 6.35
N ARG A 3 -45.29 13.59 5.72
CA ARG A 3 -44.44 12.40 5.84
C ARG A 3 -43.43 12.20 4.71
N LEU A 4 -43.41 13.06 3.69
CA LEU A 4 -42.51 12.94 2.54
C LEU A 4 -41.20 13.76 2.64
N SER A 5 -41.09 14.66 3.62
CA SER A 5 -39.92 15.54 3.75
C SER A 5 -38.66 14.89 4.38
N LYS A 6 -38.79 13.72 5.03
CA LYS A 6 -37.66 13.03 5.70
C LYS A 6 -36.80 12.16 4.79
N TRP A 7 -37.23 11.91 3.56
CA TRP A 7 -36.53 11.01 2.64
C TRP A 7 -35.85 11.73 1.45
N GLN A 8 -36.05 13.04 1.32
CA GLN A 8 -35.43 13.83 0.24
C GLN A 8 -33.90 13.82 0.21
N PRO A 9 -33.17 13.79 1.35
CA PRO A 9 -31.70 13.70 1.28
C PRO A 9 -31.21 12.38 0.71
N PHE A 10 -31.93 11.27 0.95
CA PHE A 10 -31.52 9.94 0.46
C PHE A 10 -31.84 9.74 -1.03
N LEU A 11 -32.91 10.32 -1.54
CA LEU A 11 -33.24 10.26 -2.98
C LEU A 11 -32.31 11.15 -3.81
N LEU A 12 -31.84 12.30 -3.26
CA LEU A 12 -30.87 13.15 -3.95
C LEU A 12 -29.50 12.49 -4.02
N PHE A 13 -29.14 11.69 -3.01
CA PHE A 13 -27.87 10.93 -3.02
C PHE A 13 -27.93 9.77 -4.04
N ALA A 14 -29.08 9.13 -4.22
CA ALA A 14 -29.24 8.04 -5.19
C ALA A 14 -29.26 8.53 -6.66
N VAL A 15 -29.69 9.75 -6.92
CA VAL A 15 -29.71 10.32 -8.29
C VAL A 15 -28.35 10.89 -8.70
N LEU A 16 -27.48 11.24 -7.74
CA LEU A 16 -26.13 11.72 -8.01
C LEU A 16 -25.10 10.57 -8.18
N THR A 17 -25.52 9.30 -8.06
CA THR A 17 -24.62 8.15 -8.20
C THR A 17 -24.53 7.58 -9.62
N GLU A 18 -25.23 8.14 -10.60
CA GLU A 18 -25.19 7.63 -11.98
C GLU A 18 -23.96 8.04 -12.80
N GLU A 19 -23.06 8.92 -12.27
CA GLU A 19 -21.79 9.25 -12.92
C GLU A 19 -20.58 9.31 -11.97
N VAL A 20 -20.65 8.76 -10.78
CA VAL A 20 -19.47 8.59 -9.95
C VAL A 20 -18.78 7.30 -10.38
N GLY A 21 -17.96 7.39 -11.41
CA GLY A 21 -16.92 6.37 -11.63
C GLY A 21 -16.26 6.08 -10.29
N MET A 22 -16.16 4.82 -9.90
CA MET A 22 -15.58 4.39 -8.62
C MET A 22 -14.30 5.20 -8.39
N ALA A 23 -14.32 6.10 -7.39
CA ALA A 23 -13.17 6.95 -7.11
C ALA A 23 -11.99 6.06 -6.77
N CYS A 24 -11.02 5.95 -7.69
CA CYS A 24 -9.81 5.19 -7.47
C CYS A 24 -9.02 5.83 -6.34
N ILE A 25 -8.72 5.07 -5.29
CA ILE A 25 -7.88 5.52 -4.19
C ILE A 25 -6.45 5.08 -4.48
N LEU A 26 -5.59 6.07 -4.78
CA LEU A 26 -4.16 5.83 -4.92
C LEU A 26 -3.41 6.36 -3.70
N PHE A 27 -2.42 5.60 -3.26
CA PHE A 27 -1.59 5.95 -2.11
C PHE A 27 -0.33 6.70 -2.56
N PRO A 28 0.16 7.67 -1.75
CA PRO A 28 1.45 8.27 -1.97
C PRO A 28 2.57 7.22 -2.10
N SER A 29 3.59 7.53 -2.88
CA SER A 29 4.79 6.70 -3.06
C SER A 29 6.03 7.53 -2.70
N PRO A 30 7.08 6.94 -2.11
CA PRO A 30 7.16 5.53 -1.71
C PRO A 30 6.64 5.23 -0.30
N ILE A 31 6.36 6.24 0.54
CA ILE A 31 5.95 6.05 1.93
C ILE A 31 4.65 6.81 2.23
N PHE A 32 3.71 6.18 2.89
CA PHE A 32 2.45 6.79 3.30
C PHE A 32 2.03 6.39 4.73
N GLY A 33 1.13 7.17 5.31
CA GLY A 33 0.65 6.94 6.67
C GLY A 33 1.53 7.61 7.76
N PRO A 34 1.55 7.09 9.00
CA PRO A 34 0.93 5.82 9.43
C PRO A 34 -0.61 5.84 9.37
N ILE A 35 -1.19 4.65 9.15
CA ILE A 35 -2.63 4.42 9.09
C ILE A 35 -2.99 3.42 10.19
N HIS A 36 -4.14 3.61 10.85
CA HIS A 36 -4.61 2.63 11.83
C HIS A 36 -5.32 1.46 11.13
N SER A 37 -4.71 0.29 11.21
CA SER A 37 -5.25 -0.96 10.68
C SER A 37 -5.91 -1.77 11.81
N ARG A 38 -7.13 -2.24 11.59
CA ARG A 38 -7.84 -3.10 12.58
C ARG A 38 -7.12 -4.41 12.87
N ARG A 39 -6.31 -4.91 11.92
CA ARG A 39 -5.60 -6.21 12.05
C ARG A 39 -4.13 -6.05 12.42
N LEU A 40 -3.52 -4.96 12.00
CA LEU A 40 -2.07 -4.77 12.06
C LEU A 40 -1.65 -3.63 13.00
N GLY A 41 -2.60 -2.91 13.61
CA GLY A 41 -2.29 -1.77 14.47
C GLY A 41 -1.89 -0.53 13.67
N THR A 42 -0.95 0.24 14.19
CA THR A 42 -0.40 1.45 13.56
C THR A 42 0.54 1.05 12.43
N SER A 43 0.07 1.12 11.20
CA SER A 43 0.77 0.64 10.00
C SER A 43 1.41 1.77 9.21
N LEU A 44 2.74 1.71 9.03
CA LEU A 44 3.46 2.56 8.08
C LEU A 44 3.47 1.87 6.71
N GLY A 45 2.85 2.50 5.71
CA GLY A 45 2.75 1.96 4.36
C GLY A 45 3.99 2.22 3.51
N ILE A 46 4.42 1.21 2.77
CA ILE A 46 5.50 1.27 1.77
C ILE A 46 4.91 0.91 0.43
N ASN A 47 4.81 1.90 -0.47
CA ASN A 47 4.28 1.76 -1.82
C ASN A 47 5.42 1.80 -2.84
N LEU A 48 5.76 0.64 -3.42
CA LEU A 48 6.83 0.50 -4.41
C LEU A 48 6.40 0.83 -5.83
N LEU A 49 5.19 1.35 -5.99
CA LEU A 49 4.57 1.62 -7.28
C LEU A 49 4.31 3.12 -7.43
N PRO A 50 4.04 3.63 -8.65
CA PRO A 50 3.80 5.06 -8.85
C PRO A 50 2.67 5.61 -7.97
N ALA A 51 2.79 6.87 -7.54
CA ALA A 51 1.77 7.53 -6.72
C ALA A 51 0.47 7.79 -7.51
N GLU A 52 0.58 7.96 -8.83
CA GLU A 52 -0.51 8.41 -9.70
C GLU A 52 -1.05 7.29 -10.62
N ALA A 53 -0.61 6.05 -10.42
CA ALA A 53 -1.03 4.94 -11.27
C ALA A 53 -1.03 3.60 -10.54
N LYS A 54 -1.99 2.75 -10.88
CA LYS A 54 -1.95 1.33 -10.50
C LYS A 54 -1.00 0.58 -11.43
N VAL A 55 -0.13 -0.25 -10.85
CA VAL A 55 0.71 -1.21 -11.58
C VAL A 55 0.59 -2.56 -10.90
N CYS A 56 -0.27 -3.41 -11.42
CA CYS A 56 -0.57 -4.71 -10.83
C CYS A 56 -0.66 -5.79 -11.93
N SER A 57 -0.35 -7.03 -11.57
CA SER A 57 -0.58 -8.20 -12.43
C SER A 57 -2.04 -8.66 -12.44
N PHE A 58 -2.88 -8.13 -11.50
CA PHE A 58 -4.30 -8.46 -11.37
C PHE A 58 -5.19 -7.23 -11.44
N ASP A 59 -6.44 -7.48 -11.87
CA ASP A 59 -7.53 -6.50 -11.85
C ASP A 59 -8.69 -7.01 -10.99
N CYS A 60 -8.44 -7.17 -9.70
CA CYS A 60 -9.43 -7.62 -8.73
C CYS A 60 -10.61 -6.63 -8.67
N VAL A 61 -11.84 -7.14 -8.74
CA VAL A 61 -13.07 -6.32 -8.77
C VAL A 61 -13.29 -5.49 -7.51
N TYR A 62 -12.67 -5.85 -6.40
CA TYR A 62 -12.73 -5.16 -5.11
C TYR A 62 -11.52 -4.23 -4.87
N CYS A 63 -10.66 -4.00 -5.88
CA CYS A 63 -9.45 -3.20 -5.71
C CYS A 63 -9.79 -1.71 -5.61
N GLU A 64 -9.42 -1.07 -4.50
CA GLU A 64 -9.63 0.36 -4.28
C GLU A 64 -8.85 1.22 -5.29
N CYS A 65 -7.77 0.69 -5.88
CA CYS A 65 -6.99 1.38 -6.91
C CYS A 65 -7.62 1.32 -8.32
N GLY A 66 -8.80 0.71 -8.48
CA GLY A 66 -9.44 0.55 -9.81
C GLY A 66 -8.78 -0.51 -10.67
N PHE A 67 -8.92 -0.38 -12.01
CA PHE A 67 -8.35 -1.31 -12.99
C PHE A 67 -7.08 -0.75 -13.62
N ASN A 68 -6.17 -1.63 -14.04
CA ASN A 68 -4.92 -1.23 -14.71
C ASN A 68 -5.16 -0.36 -15.98
N LYS A 69 -6.22 -0.64 -16.73
CA LYS A 69 -6.60 0.11 -17.94
C LYS A 69 -6.91 1.58 -17.70
N ASP A 70 -7.27 1.94 -16.46
CA ASP A 70 -7.64 3.31 -16.07
C ASP A 70 -6.41 4.17 -15.77
N HIS A 71 -5.20 3.59 -15.87
CA HIS A 71 -3.93 4.23 -15.52
C HIS A 71 -2.91 4.15 -16.66
N ASP A 72 -2.07 5.17 -16.78
CA ASP A 72 -0.94 5.15 -17.71
C ASP A 72 0.23 4.34 -17.14
N ALA A 73 0.51 3.18 -17.74
CA ALA A 73 1.56 2.24 -17.32
C ALA A 73 3.01 2.74 -17.51
N LYS A 74 3.22 3.88 -18.15
CA LYS A 74 4.57 4.43 -18.46
C LYS A 74 5.24 5.16 -17.30
N ARG A 75 4.65 5.17 -16.11
CA ARG A 75 5.17 5.93 -14.97
C ARG A 75 6.32 5.18 -14.30
N LYS A 76 7.33 5.96 -13.88
CA LYS A 76 8.56 5.47 -13.27
C LYS A 76 8.28 4.91 -11.86
N LEU A 77 8.78 3.70 -11.58
CA LEU A 77 8.81 3.17 -10.23
C LEU A 77 9.80 3.96 -9.35
N PRO A 78 9.58 4.11 -8.04
CA PRO A 78 10.58 4.65 -7.15
C PRO A 78 11.81 3.75 -7.14
N THR A 79 12.99 4.34 -7.18
CA THR A 79 14.24 3.59 -7.07
C THR A 79 14.47 3.09 -5.63
N ARG A 80 15.30 2.05 -5.46
CA ARG A 80 15.72 1.56 -4.13
C ARG A 80 16.19 2.72 -3.23
N GLU A 81 17.02 3.62 -3.76
CA GLU A 81 17.58 4.75 -3.01
C GLU A 81 16.48 5.76 -2.60
N GLU A 82 15.53 6.06 -3.48
CA GLU A 82 14.38 6.91 -3.17
C GLU A 82 13.54 6.31 -2.05
N VAL A 83 13.28 4.99 -2.09
CA VAL A 83 12.52 4.28 -1.03
C VAL A 83 13.28 4.32 0.30
N ARG A 84 14.59 3.97 0.30
CA ARG A 84 15.42 3.97 1.50
C ARG A 84 15.47 5.35 2.16
N THR A 85 15.74 6.38 1.37
CA THR A 85 15.84 7.76 1.86
C THR A 85 14.50 8.26 2.42
N ALA A 86 13.40 8.01 1.72
CA ALA A 86 12.07 8.42 2.18
C ALA A 86 11.66 7.67 3.45
N LEU A 87 11.95 6.37 3.54
CA LEU A 87 11.67 5.56 4.72
C LEU A 87 12.46 6.08 5.91
N GLU A 88 13.77 6.23 5.81
CA GLU A 88 14.61 6.72 6.91
C GLU A 88 14.16 8.09 7.41
N LYS A 89 13.90 9.03 6.49
CA LYS A 89 13.37 10.36 6.84
C LYS A 89 12.04 10.26 7.61
N LYS A 90 11.16 9.36 7.19
CA LYS A 90 9.88 9.14 7.87
C LYS A 90 10.06 8.54 9.25
N LEU A 91 10.97 7.58 9.43
CA LEU A 91 11.24 6.94 10.72
C LEU A 91 11.81 7.94 11.74
N ILE A 92 12.75 8.80 11.30
CA ILE A 92 13.28 9.89 12.14
C ILE A 92 12.15 10.85 12.56
N TYR A 93 11.24 11.20 11.66
CA TYR A 93 10.08 12.03 11.99
C TYR A 93 9.18 11.36 13.02
N LEU A 94 8.89 10.05 12.87
CA LEU A 94 8.04 9.30 13.79
C LEU A 94 8.66 9.23 15.20
N GLN A 95 9.97 9.01 15.30
CA GLN A 95 10.67 9.06 16.59
C GLN A 95 10.52 10.44 17.27
N LYS A 96 10.69 11.52 16.52
CA LYS A 96 10.57 12.90 17.04
C LYS A 96 9.15 13.23 17.52
N THR A 97 8.14 12.67 16.88
CA THR A 97 6.72 12.89 17.23
C THR A 97 6.17 11.90 18.25
N GLY A 98 6.96 10.91 18.67
CA GLY A 98 6.53 9.88 19.62
C GLY A 98 5.53 8.87 19.05
N VAL A 99 5.33 8.85 17.73
CA VAL A 99 4.45 7.87 17.08
C VAL A 99 5.22 6.60 16.81
N VAL A 100 4.79 5.49 17.39
CA VAL A 100 5.42 4.18 17.25
C VAL A 100 4.61 3.32 16.28
N PRO A 101 5.16 2.91 15.13
CA PRO A 101 4.50 1.98 14.24
C PRO A 101 4.58 0.55 14.81
N ASP A 102 3.48 -0.20 14.71
CA ASP A 102 3.43 -1.63 15.04
C ASP A 102 3.94 -2.47 13.87
N VAL A 103 3.78 -1.95 12.63
CA VAL A 103 4.13 -2.68 11.42
C VAL A 103 4.52 -1.77 10.27
N PHE A 104 5.45 -2.20 9.43
CA PHE A 104 5.75 -1.65 8.11
C PHE A 104 5.10 -2.55 7.07
N THR A 105 4.17 -2.01 6.28
CA THR A 105 3.37 -2.82 5.36
C THR A 105 3.67 -2.47 3.91
N PHE A 106 4.23 -3.42 3.18
CA PHE A 106 4.36 -3.32 1.73
C PHE A 106 3.00 -3.54 1.09
N ALA A 107 2.40 -2.45 0.64
CA ALA A 107 1.09 -2.39 0.00
C ALA A 107 0.98 -1.07 -0.78
N GLY A 108 -0.09 -0.87 -1.53
CA GLY A 108 -0.37 0.39 -2.22
C GLY A 108 -0.93 0.16 -3.61
N ASN A 109 -0.37 0.81 -4.62
CA ASN A 109 -0.96 0.95 -5.94
C ASN A 109 -0.70 -0.25 -6.88
N GLY A 110 -0.76 -1.47 -6.35
CA GLY A 110 -0.61 -2.71 -7.13
C GLY A 110 0.18 -3.81 -6.41
N GLU A 111 1.02 -4.56 -7.15
CA GLU A 111 1.75 -5.72 -6.63
C GLU A 111 3.19 -5.36 -6.24
N PRO A 112 3.55 -5.30 -4.94
CA PRO A 112 4.87 -4.87 -4.49
C PRO A 112 6.01 -5.79 -4.96
N THR A 113 5.76 -7.10 -5.08
CA THR A 113 6.79 -8.09 -5.51
C THR A 113 7.13 -7.97 -7.01
N SER A 114 6.40 -7.13 -7.77
CA SER A 114 6.71 -6.81 -9.16
C SER A 114 7.95 -5.91 -9.29
N HIS A 115 8.28 -5.14 -8.23
CA HIS A 115 9.40 -4.20 -8.25
C HIS A 115 10.74 -4.94 -8.51
N PRO A 116 11.59 -4.46 -9.43
CA PRO A 116 12.85 -5.13 -9.78
C PRO A 116 13.81 -5.32 -8.61
N ASP A 117 13.87 -4.36 -7.69
CA ASP A 117 14.76 -4.37 -6.52
C ASP A 117 14.01 -4.73 -5.22
N PHE A 118 12.89 -5.45 -5.31
CA PHE A 118 12.05 -5.81 -4.15
C PHE A 118 12.86 -6.46 -3.02
N ASP A 119 13.73 -7.41 -3.35
CA ASP A 119 14.58 -8.14 -2.42
C ASP A 119 15.55 -7.21 -1.66
N LEU A 120 16.20 -6.29 -2.38
CA LEU A 120 17.12 -5.32 -1.81
C LEU A 120 16.41 -4.27 -0.94
N ILE A 121 15.20 -3.87 -1.33
CA ILE A 121 14.37 -2.94 -0.55
C ILE A 121 13.89 -3.60 0.75
N ILE A 122 13.58 -4.89 0.74
CA ILE A 122 13.27 -5.64 1.96
C ILE A 122 14.47 -5.62 2.91
N ASP A 123 15.70 -5.86 2.42
CA ASP A 123 16.90 -5.83 3.25
C ASP A 123 17.15 -4.45 3.86
N ASP A 124 17.02 -3.37 3.07
CA ASP A 124 17.11 -1.99 3.57
C ASP A 124 16.04 -1.69 4.62
N THR A 125 14.82 -2.20 4.41
CA THR A 125 13.71 -1.98 5.36
C THR A 125 13.96 -2.70 6.68
N ILE A 126 14.50 -3.91 6.66
CA ILE A 126 14.88 -4.67 7.88
C ILE A 126 15.95 -3.90 8.63
N GLU A 127 17.01 -3.45 7.96
CA GLU A 127 18.08 -2.66 8.57
C GLU A 127 17.54 -1.39 9.25
N LEU A 128 16.70 -0.64 8.56
CA LEU A 128 16.12 0.60 9.09
C LEU A 128 15.14 0.32 10.23
N ARG A 129 14.30 -0.72 10.12
CA ARG A 129 13.40 -1.15 11.18
C ARG A 129 14.19 -1.48 12.46
N ASP A 130 15.24 -2.29 12.35
CA ASP A 130 16.05 -2.73 13.50
C ASP A 130 16.75 -1.55 14.18
N ARG A 131 17.13 -0.53 13.42
CA ARG A 131 17.76 0.69 13.92
C ARG A 131 16.79 1.62 14.64
N TYR A 132 15.59 1.82 14.11
CA TYR A 132 14.66 2.86 14.58
C TYR A 132 13.50 2.32 15.41
N PHE A 133 12.95 1.16 15.05
CA PHE A 133 11.76 0.55 15.66
C PHE A 133 11.88 -0.99 15.70
N PRO A 134 12.81 -1.56 16.49
CA PRO A 134 13.14 -2.99 16.45
C PRO A 134 11.97 -3.93 16.79
N ASN A 135 10.94 -3.41 17.46
CA ASN A 135 9.75 -4.19 17.81
C ASN A 135 8.66 -4.16 16.72
N ALA A 136 8.78 -3.30 15.72
CA ALA A 136 7.83 -3.25 14.62
C ALA A 136 8.00 -4.47 13.71
N LYS A 137 6.87 -4.99 13.20
CA LYS A 137 6.87 -6.09 12.24
C LYS A 137 6.97 -5.59 10.80
N ILE A 138 7.35 -6.47 9.89
CA ILE A 138 7.29 -6.21 8.45
C ILE A 138 6.26 -7.14 7.83
N SER A 139 5.29 -6.57 7.11
CA SER A 139 4.24 -7.29 6.41
C SER A 139 4.30 -7.01 4.91
N VAL A 140 4.07 -8.02 4.09
CA VAL A 140 3.96 -7.88 2.64
C VAL A 140 2.61 -8.42 2.19
N LEU A 141 1.81 -7.57 1.53
CA LEU A 141 0.56 -7.98 0.89
C LEU A 141 0.84 -8.27 -0.58
N SER A 142 0.75 -9.53 -1.00
CA SER A 142 1.05 -9.97 -2.36
C SER A 142 -0.08 -10.81 -2.95
N ASN A 143 -0.30 -10.65 -4.25
CA ASN A 143 -1.20 -11.51 -5.03
C ASN A 143 -0.52 -12.81 -5.51
N SER A 144 0.68 -13.09 -5.04
CA SER A 144 1.43 -14.33 -5.28
C SER A 144 1.95 -14.55 -6.72
N THR A 145 1.68 -13.65 -7.67
CA THR A 145 2.04 -13.83 -9.09
C THR A 145 3.55 -14.05 -9.30
N PHE A 146 4.40 -13.41 -8.50
CA PHE A 146 5.84 -13.45 -8.68
C PHE A 146 6.58 -14.47 -7.79
N LEU A 147 5.87 -15.41 -7.15
CA LEU A 147 6.49 -16.46 -6.32
C LEU A 147 7.38 -17.44 -7.09
N ALA A 148 7.27 -17.50 -8.43
CA ALA A 148 8.22 -18.26 -9.24
C ALA A 148 9.64 -17.65 -9.27
N ARG A 149 9.81 -16.40 -8.82
CA ARG A 149 11.12 -15.73 -8.74
C ARG A 149 11.79 -16.07 -7.41
N GLU A 150 12.89 -16.82 -7.45
CA GLU A 150 13.62 -17.25 -6.25
C GLU A 150 13.99 -16.09 -5.31
N LYS A 151 14.41 -14.94 -5.86
CA LYS A 151 14.74 -13.74 -5.08
C LYS A 151 13.54 -13.19 -4.31
N VAL A 152 12.32 -13.27 -4.87
CA VAL A 152 11.08 -12.85 -4.19
C VAL A 152 10.79 -13.77 -3.01
N VAL A 153 10.88 -15.08 -3.21
CA VAL A 153 10.66 -16.07 -2.14
C VAL A 153 11.67 -15.87 -1.00
N LYS A 154 12.95 -15.68 -1.34
CA LYS A 154 14.00 -15.43 -0.34
C LYS A 154 13.74 -14.13 0.45
N ALA A 155 13.26 -13.09 -0.19
CA ALA A 155 12.91 -11.83 0.47
C ALA A 155 11.68 -12.00 1.39
N LEU A 156 10.64 -12.68 0.90
CA LEU A 156 9.43 -12.96 1.69
C LEU A 156 9.70 -13.85 2.92
N ALA A 157 10.69 -14.73 2.85
CA ALA A 157 11.10 -15.57 3.99
C ALA A 157 11.78 -14.78 5.13
N LYS A 158 12.20 -13.52 4.89
CA LYS A 158 12.84 -12.65 5.88
C LYS A 158 11.84 -11.78 6.66
N VAL A 159 10.60 -11.64 6.17
CA VAL A 159 9.59 -10.75 6.77
C VAL A 159 8.72 -11.49 7.78
N ASP A 160 8.13 -10.76 8.73
CA ASP A 160 7.32 -11.36 9.79
C ASP A 160 5.97 -11.90 9.28
N ASN A 161 5.33 -11.17 8.36
CA ASN A 161 3.99 -11.51 7.87
C ASN A 161 3.95 -11.46 6.33
N PRO A 162 4.35 -12.51 5.63
CA PRO A 162 4.10 -12.64 4.20
C PRO A 162 2.63 -13.04 3.99
N ILE A 163 1.78 -12.06 3.63
CA ILE A 163 0.33 -12.26 3.44
C ILE A 163 0.06 -12.47 1.96
N MET A 164 -0.14 -13.72 1.59
CA MET A 164 -0.41 -14.15 0.23
C MET A 164 -1.93 -14.19 -0.01
N LYS A 165 -2.41 -13.41 -0.98
CA LYS A 165 -3.79 -13.48 -1.46
C LYS A 165 -3.88 -14.54 -2.54
N LEU A 166 -4.85 -15.43 -2.39
CA LEU A 166 -5.20 -16.49 -3.35
C LEU A 166 -6.63 -16.23 -3.81
N ASP A 167 -6.78 -15.31 -4.76
CA ASP A 167 -8.08 -14.93 -5.33
C ASP A 167 -8.35 -15.67 -6.63
#